data_d5a3ac48d243e2a84c88d115b042307d
#
_entry.id   d5a3ac48d243e2a84c88d115b042307d
#
_cell.length_a   1.000
_cell.length_b   1.000
_cell.length_c   1.000
_cell.angle_alpha   90.00
_cell.angle_beta   90.00
_cell.angle_gamma   90.00
#
_symmetry.space_group_name_H-M   'P 1'
#
loop_
_entity.id
_entity.type
_entity.pdbx_description
1 polymer ?
#
loop_
_entity_poly.entity_id
_entity_poly.type
_entity_poly.pdbx_seq_one_letter_code
_entity_poly.pdbx_strand_id
1 'polypeptide(L)'
;MKSAVAVVAATVCVVFVGVASAADAPRTKILTCRDAQGRPLITDPSDPRCYTPPLTPDQLARQEEEQRIAMDKYRECMTAQRADQTLLSRYPNKAKHDAARQAALAEIETTLKISQSRLDQLLAERQRLRNEAEFSPNGNLPAKLKRDIDSNTALIAAQTEAIAGQKDNAAQKTQFYDNELARLTVLWQQGPGRSCVQPRIVKQQEPAR
;
A
#
# COMPACT_ATOMS: atom_id res chain seq x y z
N MET A 1 42.95 50.11 -16.93
CA MET A 1 43.69 50.33 -15.66
C MET A 1 43.87 48.98 -15.03
N LYS A 2 45.09 48.51 -14.95
CA LYS A 2 45.49 47.17 -14.42
C LYS A 2 45.63 47.29 -12.93
N SER A 3 45.03 46.35 -12.15
CA SER A 3 45.41 46.13 -10.73
C SER A 3 45.59 44.65 -10.51
N ALA A 4 46.82 44.28 -10.31
CA ALA A 4 47.27 42.98 -9.91
C ALA A 4 47.07 42.82 -8.38
N VAL A 5 46.47 41.71 -7.96
CA VAL A 5 46.45 41.32 -6.55
C VAL A 5 47.26 40.04 -6.41
N ALA A 6 48.29 40.15 -5.57
CA ALA A 6 49.24 39.07 -5.28
C ALA A 6 48.61 38.02 -4.40
N VAL A 7 48.79 36.75 -4.79
CA VAL A 7 48.41 35.56 -4.00
C VAL A 7 49.59 35.20 -3.12
N VAL A 8 49.40 35.31 -1.81
CA VAL A 8 50.36 34.76 -0.80
C VAL A 8 49.94 33.33 -0.51
N ALA A 9 50.78 32.39 -0.94
CA ALA A 9 50.63 30.99 -0.61
C ALA A 9 51.18 30.71 0.79
N ALA A 10 50.31 30.49 1.75
CA ALA A 10 50.67 29.98 3.09
C ALA A 10 50.63 28.45 3.07
N THR A 11 51.82 27.84 3.07
CA THR A 11 51.98 26.39 3.17
C THR A 11 51.77 25.95 4.64
N VAL A 12 50.63 25.37 4.92
CA VAL A 12 50.34 24.74 6.23
C VAL A 12 50.80 23.28 6.16
N CYS A 13 51.90 22.94 6.83
CA CYS A 13 52.29 21.56 7.10
C CYS A 13 51.35 20.95 8.13
N VAL A 14 50.42 20.12 7.67
CA VAL A 14 49.58 19.28 8.53
C VAL A 14 50.37 18.02 8.87
N VAL A 15 50.86 17.94 10.12
CA VAL A 15 51.44 16.72 10.68
C VAL A 15 50.28 15.75 10.95
N PHE A 16 50.14 14.73 10.11
CA PHE A 16 49.24 13.59 10.35
C PHE A 16 49.83 12.74 11.47
N VAL A 17 49.36 12.92 12.70
CA VAL A 17 49.52 11.94 13.76
C VAL A 17 48.57 10.79 13.44
N GLY A 18 49.13 9.70 12.92
CA GLY A 18 48.43 8.44 12.68
C GLY A 18 47.93 7.87 14.02
N VAL A 19 46.67 8.02 14.32
CA VAL A 19 46.01 7.23 15.37
C VAL A 19 45.88 5.82 14.82
N ALA A 20 46.70 4.90 15.27
CA ALA A 20 46.54 3.48 15.03
C ALA A 20 45.23 3.06 15.70
N SER A 21 44.16 2.94 14.91
CA SER A 21 42.94 2.25 15.34
C SER A 21 43.35 0.80 15.63
N ALA A 22 43.42 0.44 16.91
CA ALA A 22 43.44 -0.94 17.32
C ALA A 22 42.17 -1.60 16.74
N ALA A 23 42.34 -2.47 15.76
CA ALA A 23 41.30 -3.31 15.23
C ALA A 23 40.72 -4.09 16.43
N ASP A 24 39.42 -3.85 16.68
CA ASP A 24 38.68 -4.57 17.70
C ASP A 24 38.68 -6.06 17.29
N ALA A 25 39.56 -6.83 17.92
CA ALA A 25 39.62 -8.26 17.71
C ALA A 25 38.24 -8.84 18.07
N PRO A 26 37.65 -9.74 17.26
CA PRO A 26 36.34 -10.30 17.54
C PRO A 26 36.40 -10.91 18.95
N ARG A 27 35.65 -10.34 19.88
CA ARG A 27 35.48 -10.86 21.24
C ARG A 27 34.81 -12.22 21.11
N THR A 28 35.62 -13.27 21.13
CA THR A 28 35.11 -14.65 21.23
C THR A 28 34.27 -14.75 22.50
N LYS A 29 32.98 -14.94 22.32
CA LYS A 29 32.06 -15.18 23.46
C LYS A 29 32.38 -16.56 24.00
N ILE A 30 33.18 -16.59 25.06
CA ILE A 30 33.41 -17.83 25.82
C ILE A 30 32.13 -18.23 26.48
N LEU A 31 31.56 -19.36 26.09
CA LEU A 31 30.35 -19.93 26.68
C LEU A 31 30.70 -21.17 27.46
N THR A 32 29.98 -21.41 28.57
CA THR A 32 30.05 -22.66 29.31
C THR A 32 29.03 -23.61 28.72
N CYS A 33 29.49 -24.74 28.15
CA CYS A 33 28.63 -25.83 27.69
C CYS A 33 28.91 -27.11 28.52
N ARG A 34 28.19 -28.18 28.25
CA ARG A 34 28.43 -29.52 28.84
C ARG A 34 28.78 -30.49 27.72
N ASP A 35 29.71 -31.43 28.03
CA ASP A 35 29.98 -32.55 27.13
C ASP A 35 28.87 -33.61 27.20
N ALA A 36 28.97 -34.66 26.38
CA ALA A 36 28.02 -35.78 26.36
C ALA A 36 27.97 -36.54 27.69
N GLN A 37 28.95 -36.35 28.56
CA GLN A 37 29.04 -36.94 29.92
C GLN A 37 28.59 -35.95 31.00
N GLY A 38 28.08 -34.77 30.62
CA GLY A 38 27.57 -33.74 31.53
C GLY A 38 28.65 -32.88 32.21
N ARG A 39 29.93 -33.00 31.84
CA ARG A 39 31.05 -32.23 32.42
C ARG A 39 31.04 -30.81 31.86
N PRO A 40 31.27 -29.77 32.66
CA PRO A 40 31.31 -28.40 32.17
C PRO A 40 32.57 -28.17 31.32
N LEU A 41 32.38 -27.64 30.15
CA LEU A 41 33.42 -27.17 29.25
C LEU A 41 33.33 -25.66 29.10
N ILE A 42 34.48 -24.98 29.19
CA ILE A 42 34.62 -23.56 28.91
C ILE A 42 35.30 -23.45 27.56
N THR A 43 34.55 -23.16 26.50
CA THR A 43 35.06 -23.19 25.14
C THR A 43 34.26 -22.32 24.19
N ASP A 44 34.60 -22.32 22.93
CA ASP A 44 33.83 -21.66 21.85
C ASP A 44 32.47 -22.35 21.64
N PRO A 45 31.41 -21.59 21.33
CA PRO A 45 30.09 -22.15 21.05
C PRO A 45 30.03 -23.19 19.93
N SER A 46 31.01 -23.15 19.02
CA SER A 46 31.14 -24.08 17.90
C SER A 46 31.96 -25.34 18.20
N ASP A 47 32.45 -25.52 19.44
CA ASP A 47 33.20 -26.70 19.83
C ASP A 47 32.33 -27.97 19.70
N PRO A 48 32.75 -28.95 18.88
CA PRO A 48 31.96 -30.18 18.68
C PRO A 48 31.78 -31.04 19.92
N ARG A 49 32.52 -30.76 20.99
CA ARG A 49 32.36 -31.46 22.28
C ARG A 49 31.21 -30.93 23.11
N CYS A 50 30.64 -29.74 22.74
CA CYS A 50 29.45 -29.21 23.39
C CYS A 50 28.22 -30.05 22.99
N TYR A 51 27.69 -30.79 23.95
CA TYR A 51 26.48 -31.56 23.72
C TYR A 51 25.24 -30.67 23.78
N THR A 52 24.57 -30.53 22.67
CA THR A 52 23.25 -29.89 22.57
C THR A 52 22.22 -31.02 22.50
N PRO A 53 21.38 -31.22 23.52
CA PRO A 53 20.35 -32.24 23.46
C PRO A 53 19.42 -32.00 22.27
N PRO A 54 18.97 -33.06 21.60
CA PRO A 54 17.99 -32.92 20.54
C PRO A 54 16.70 -32.28 21.07
N LEU A 55 16.10 -31.42 20.27
CA LEU A 55 14.84 -30.78 20.65
C LEU A 55 13.73 -31.83 20.77
N THR A 56 12.87 -31.63 21.75
CA THR A 56 11.68 -32.49 21.88
C THR A 56 10.71 -32.21 20.72
N PRO A 57 9.84 -33.16 20.35
CA PRO A 57 8.84 -32.93 19.28
C PRO A 57 8.01 -31.65 19.48
N ASP A 58 7.65 -31.33 20.72
CA ASP A 58 6.90 -30.11 21.05
C ASP A 58 7.74 -28.85 20.86
N GLN A 59 9.04 -28.91 21.13
CA GLN A 59 9.96 -27.79 20.89
C GLN A 59 10.19 -27.57 19.41
N LEU A 60 10.30 -28.64 18.62
CA LEU A 60 10.39 -28.59 17.17
C LEU A 60 9.14 -27.96 16.56
N ALA A 61 7.96 -28.42 16.96
CA ALA A 61 6.69 -27.89 16.48
C ALA A 61 6.53 -26.38 16.78
N ARG A 62 6.92 -25.95 17.99
CA ARG A 62 6.90 -24.51 18.33
C ARG A 62 7.89 -23.71 17.48
N GLN A 63 9.08 -24.22 17.27
CA GLN A 63 10.10 -23.55 16.46
C GLN A 63 9.66 -23.42 14.99
N GLU A 64 9.06 -24.46 14.42
CA GLU A 64 8.49 -24.44 13.07
C GLU A 64 7.37 -23.39 12.95
N GLU A 65 6.47 -23.35 13.93
CA GLU A 65 5.39 -22.36 13.96
C GLU A 65 5.93 -20.93 14.10
N GLU A 66 6.90 -20.70 14.97
CA GLU A 66 7.55 -19.38 15.09
C GLU A 66 8.24 -18.96 13.80
N GLN A 67 8.92 -19.90 13.12
CA GLN A 67 9.54 -19.63 11.82
C GLN A 67 8.50 -19.32 10.76
N ARG A 68 7.38 -20.04 10.73
CA ARG A 68 6.26 -19.78 9.81
C ARG A 68 5.69 -18.39 10.03
N ILE A 69 5.38 -18.02 11.26
CA ILE A 69 4.87 -16.69 11.62
C ILE A 69 5.87 -15.59 11.23
N ALA A 70 7.17 -15.82 11.48
CA ALA A 70 8.21 -14.85 11.14
C ALA A 70 8.34 -14.67 9.63
N MET A 71 8.23 -15.74 8.85
CA MET A 71 8.23 -15.69 7.38
C MET A 71 6.99 -15.02 6.82
N ASP A 72 5.81 -15.24 7.42
CA ASP A 72 4.59 -14.58 6.98
C ASP A 72 4.66 -13.06 7.21
N LYS A 73 5.12 -12.64 8.39
CA LYS A 73 5.38 -11.21 8.68
C LYS A 73 6.39 -10.58 7.72
N TYR A 74 7.43 -11.33 7.35
CA TYR A 74 8.40 -10.87 6.37
C TYR A 74 7.77 -10.69 4.99
N ARG A 75 6.94 -11.64 4.53
CA ARG A 75 6.21 -11.55 3.24
C ARG A 75 5.25 -10.37 3.22
N GLU A 76 4.50 -10.17 4.31
CA GLU A 76 3.60 -9.01 4.46
C GLU A 76 4.37 -7.69 4.38
N CYS A 77 5.50 -7.59 5.09
CA CYS A 77 6.37 -6.43 5.05
C CYS A 77 6.86 -6.16 3.62
N MET A 78 7.38 -7.18 2.93
CA MET A 78 7.87 -7.04 1.54
C MET A 78 6.76 -6.65 0.56
N THR A 79 5.53 -7.17 0.75
CA THR A 79 4.38 -6.81 -0.06
C THR A 79 4.00 -5.34 0.14
N ALA A 80 3.95 -4.90 1.40
CA ALA A 80 3.67 -3.51 1.74
C ALA A 80 4.76 -2.56 1.19
N GLN A 81 6.03 -2.95 1.30
CA GLN A 81 7.14 -2.15 0.75
C GLN A 81 7.05 -2.01 -0.78
N ARG A 82 6.73 -3.09 -1.50
CA ARG A 82 6.52 -3.05 -2.96
C ARG A 82 5.33 -2.17 -3.34
N ALA A 83 4.23 -2.23 -2.58
CA ALA A 83 3.07 -1.38 -2.79
C ALA A 83 3.43 0.10 -2.61
N ASP A 84 4.18 0.45 -1.56
CA ASP A 84 4.69 1.80 -1.30
C ASP A 84 5.59 2.31 -2.43
N GLN A 85 6.52 1.47 -2.93
CA GLN A 85 7.38 1.81 -4.07
C GLN A 85 6.57 2.03 -5.35
N THR A 86 5.58 1.20 -5.60
CA THR A 86 4.68 1.34 -6.76
C THR A 86 3.89 2.65 -6.67
N LEU A 87 3.40 2.98 -5.48
CA LEU A 87 2.65 4.21 -5.25
C LEU A 87 3.52 5.46 -5.46
N LEU A 88 4.76 5.47 -4.94
CA LEU A 88 5.73 6.54 -5.17
C LEU A 88 6.14 6.68 -6.64
N SER A 89 6.30 5.56 -7.36
CA SER A 89 6.61 5.57 -8.80
C SER A 89 5.47 6.17 -9.61
N ARG A 90 4.21 5.87 -9.24
CA ARG A 90 3.02 6.39 -9.90
C ARG A 90 2.83 7.88 -9.62
N TYR A 91 3.06 8.29 -8.39
CA TYR A 91 2.85 9.64 -7.91
C TYR A 91 4.11 10.19 -7.23
N PRO A 92 5.09 10.66 -7.99
CA PRO A 92 6.34 11.19 -7.43
C PRO A 92 6.15 12.46 -6.59
N ASN A 93 5.02 13.15 -6.73
CA ASN A 93 4.65 14.33 -5.96
C ASN A 93 3.14 14.54 -5.92
N LYS A 94 2.70 15.45 -5.04
CA LYS A 94 1.30 15.79 -4.84
C LYS A 94 0.62 16.27 -6.13
N ALA A 95 1.30 17.06 -6.96
CA ALA A 95 0.72 17.59 -8.19
C ALA A 95 0.34 16.48 -9.20
N LYS A 96 1.14 15.42 -9.30
CA LYS A 96 0.82 14.26 -10.15
C LYS A 96 -0.35 13.46 -9.61
N HIS A 97 -0.43 13.28 -8.29
CA HIS A 97 -1.57 12.63 -7.65
C HIS A 97 -2.86 13.45 -7.85
N ASP A 98 -2.83 14.76 -7.56
CA ASP A 98 -3.99 15.63 -7.71
C ASP A 98 -4.50 15.67 -9.17
N ALA A 99 -3.59 15.73 -10.15
CA ALA A 99 -3.96 15.67 -11.56
C ALA A 99 -4.66 14.35 -11.93
N ALA A 100 -4.17 13.22 -11.44
CA ALA A 100 -4.79 11.91 -11.66
C ALA A 100 -6.18 11.83 -11.00
N ARG A 101 -6.31 12.31 -9.75
CA ARG A 101 -7.60 12.43 -9.05
C ARG A 101 -8.58 13.27 -9.85
N GLN A 102 -8.16 14.47 -10.28
CA GLN A 102 -9.01 15.39 -11.03
C GLN A 102 -9.48 14.78 -12.35
N ALA A 103 -8.58 14.12 -13.10
CA ALA A 103 -8.94 13.46 -14.33
C ALA A 103 -9.99 12.35 -14.13
N ALA A 104 -9.77 11.49 -13.10
CA ALA A 104 -10.70 10.40 -12.79
C ALA A 104 -12.10 10.90 -12.34
N LEU A 105 -12.16 11.98 -11.57
CA LEU A 105 -13.41 12.58 -11.14
C LEU A 105 -14.13 13.33 -12.27
N ALA A 106 -13.38 14.00 -13.15
CA ALA A 106 -13.95 14.72 -14.31
C ALA A 106 -14.66 13.76 -15.29
N GLU A 107 -14.15 12.55 -15.48
CA GLU A 107 -14.80 11.53 -16.29
C GLU A 107 -16.16 11.14 -15.70
N ILE A 108 -16.23 10.89 -14.39
CA ILE A 108 -17.48 10.56 -13.70
C ILE A 108 -18.45 11.75 -13.75
N GLU A 109 -17.98 12.97 -13.54
CA GLU A 109 -18.79 14.19 -13.61
C GLU A 109 -19.40 14.37 -14.99
N THR A 110 -18.64 14.11 -16.05
CA THR A 110 -19.14 14.17 -17.43
C THR A 110 -20.26 13.16 -17.65
N THR A 111 -20.08 11.92 -17.18
CA THR A 111 -21.10 10.88 -17.25
C THR A 111 -22.36 11.23 -16.45
N LEU A 112 -22.19 11.84 -15.26
CA LEU A 112 -23.29 12.31 -14.43
C LEU A 112 -24.10 13.42 -15.14
N LYS A 113 -23.44 14.37 -15.79
CA LYS A 113 -24.11 15.44 -16.56
C LYS A 113 -24.95 14.88 -17.70
N ILE A 114 -24.43 13.88 -18.43
CA ILE A 114 -25.17 13.20 -19.50
C ILE A 114 -26.40 12.48 -18.92
N SER A 115 -26.20 11.75 -17.83
CA SER A 115 -27.28 11.01 -17.15
C SER A 115 -28.36 11.93 -16.60
N GLN A 116 -27.97 13.08 -16.05
CA GLN A 116 -28.91 14.10 -15.56
C GLN A 116 -29.72 14.72 -16.71
N SER A 117 -29.05 15.08 -17.81
CA SER A 117 -29.74 15.59 -19.00
C SER A 117 -30.76 14.58 -19.56
N ARG A 118 -30.42 13.28 -19.52
CA ARG A 118 -31.35 12.24 -19.93
C ARG A 118 -32.55 12.13 -18.99
N LEU A 119 -32.32 12.24 -17.69
CA LEU A 119 -33.42 12.27 -16.70
C LEU A 119 -34.35 13.47 -16.94
N ASP A 120 -33.79 14.65 -17.21
CA ASP A 120 -34.58 15.87 -17.48
C ASP A 120 -35.46 15.69 -18.72
N GLN A 121 -34.94 15.06 -19.79
CA GLN A 121 -35.75 14.71 -20.98
C GLN A 121 -36.92 13.77 -20.66
N LEU A 122 -36.64 12.72 -19.84
CA LEU A 122 -37.68 11.78 -19.44
C LEU A 122 -38.75 12.43 -18.56
N LEU A 123 -38.36 13.39 -17.72
CA LEU A 123 -39.30 14.17 -16.90
C LEU A 123 -40.18 15.10 -17.74
N ALA A 124 -39.57 15.74 -18.74
CA ALA A 124 -40.33 16.55 -19.72
C ALA A 124 -41.32 15.70 -20.50
N GLU A 125 -40.92 14.52 -20.96
CA GLU A 125 -41.82 13.55 -21.63
C GLU A 125 -42.93 13.10 -20.70
N ARG A 126 -42.63 12.82 -19.42
CA ARG A 126 -43.66 12.48 -18.41
C ARG A 126 -44.70 13.60 -18.29
N GLN A 127 -44.26 14.86 -18.30
CA GLN A 127 -45.20 15.98 -18.26
C GLN A 127 -46.08 16.04 -19.50
N ARG A 128 -45.52 15.82 -20.69
CA ARG A 128 -46.24 15.75 -21.95
C ARG A 128 -47.31 14.65 -21.92
N LEU A 129 -46.94 13.43 -21.49
CA LEU A 129 -47.86 12.28 -21.38
C LEU A 129 -48.98 12.53 -20.36
N ARG A 130 -48.72 13.24 -19.28
CA ARG A 130 -49.72 13.64 -18.29
C ARG A 130 -50.73 14.60 -18.88
N ASN A 131 -50.26 15.64 -19.56
CA ASN A 131 -51.12 16.58 -20.22
C ASN A 131 -52.04 15.89 -21.27
N GLU A 132 -51.46 14.95 -22.05
CA GLU A 132 -52.23 14.16 -23.01
C GLU A 132 -53.31 13.29 -22.30
N ALA A 133 -52.98 12.73 -21.11
CA ALA A 133 -53.91 11.95 -20.33
C ALA A 133 -55.09 12.77 -19.79
N GLU A 134 -54.87 14.05 -19.45
CA GLU A 134 -55.92 14.96 -18.94
C GLU A 134 -56.99 15.24 -20.00
N PHE A 135 -56.64 15.20 -21.29
CA PHE A 135 -57.57 15.37 -22.40
C PHE A 135 -58.33 14.09 -22.78
N SER A 136 -58.10 12.97 -22.10
CA SER A 136 -58.74 11.71 -22.40
C SER A 136 -60.21 11.69 -21.92
N PRO A 137 -61.21 11.45 -22.79
CA PRO A 137 -62.61 11.46 -22.39
C PRO A 137 -62.91 10.38 -21.35
N ASN A 138 -63.67 10.75 -20.31
CA ASN A 138 -64.20 9.84 -19.27
C ASN A 138 -63.12 9.08 -18.48
N GLY A 139 -61.86 9.57 -18.42
CA GLY A 139 -60.78 8.91 -17.68
C GLY A 139 -60.29 7.60 -18.32
N ASN A 140 -60.76 7.26 -19.50
CA ASN A 140 -60.36 6.03 -20.21
C ASN A 140 -59.15 6.32 -21.10
N LEU A 141 -57.94 6.01 -20.57
CA LEU A 141 -56.71 6.19 -21.30
C LEU A 141 -56.61 5.22 -22.49
N PRO A 142 -56.26 5.71 -23.70
CA PRO A 142 -55.92 4.82 -24.80
C PRO A 142 -54.83 3.84 -24.42
N ALA A 143 -54.92 2.59 -24.85
CA ALA A 143 -53.98 1.53 -24.48
C ALA A 143 -52.54 1.86 -24.83
N LYS A 144 -52.31 2.67 -25.91
CA LYS A 144 -50.99 3.17 -26.29
C LYS A 144 -50.46 4.16 -25.25
N LEU A 145 -51.26 5.15 -24.86
CA LEU A 145 -50.85 6.18 -23.90
C LEU A 145 -50.53 5.57 -22.53
N LYS A 146 -51.30 4.58 -22.10
CA LYS A 146 -51.04 3.84 -20.86
C LYS A 146 -49.65 3.16 -20.91
N ARG A 147 -49.34 2.44 -22.02
CA ARG A 147 -48.01 1.81 -22.18
C ARG A 147 -46.87 2.84 -22.19
N ASP A 148 -47.08 3.97 -22.84
CA ASP A 148 -46.09 5.04 -22.93
C ASP A 148 -45.81 5.64 -21.53
N ILE A 149 -46.82 5.85 -20.70
CA ILE A 149 -46.73 6.30 -19.31
C ILE A 149 -45.98 5.26 -18.45
N ASP A 150 -46.38 3.99 -18.55
CA ASP A 150 -45.72 2.91 -17.79
C ASP A 150 -44.25 2.78 -18.17
N SER A 151 -43.93 2.82 -19.47
CA SER A 151 -42.57 2.76 -20.00
C SER A 151 -41.73 3.97 -19.53
N ASN A 152 -42.26 5.18 -19.65
CA ASN A 152 -41.56 6.39 -19.18
C ASN A 152 -41.29 6.33 -17.67
N THR A 153 -42.27 5.83 -16.88
CA THR A 153 -42.08 5.66 -15.43
C THR A 153 -40.95 4.71 -15.10
N ALA A 154 -40.87 3.56 -15.80
CA ALA A 154 -39.80 2.60 -15.62
C ALA A 154 -38.43 3.19 -16.03
N LEU A 155 -38.39 3.95 -17.13
CA LEU A 155 -37.17 4.61 -17.59
C LEU A 155 -36.66 5.68 -16.60
N ILE A 156 -37.57 6.46 -16.01
CA ILE A 156 -37.19 7.45 -14.98
C ILE A 156 -36.61 6.76 -13.74
N ALA A 157 -37.25 5.68 -13.29
CA ALA A 157 -36.76 4.91 -12.15
C ALA A 157 -35.33 4.36 -12.42
N ALA A 158 -35.15 3.70 -13.56
CA ALA A 158 -33.84 3.16 -13.94
C ALA A 158 -32.77 4.25 -14.08
N GLN A 159 -33.12 5.41 -14.67
CA GLN A 159 -32.17 6.52 -14.82
C GLN A 159 -31.82 7.15 -13.47
N THR A 160 -32.76 7.23 -12.55
CA THR A 160 -32.53 7.74 -11.19
C THR A 160 -31.58 6.82 -10.42
N GLU A 161 -31.79 5.51 -10.51
CA GLU A 161 -30.91 4.51 -9.91
C GLU A 161 -29.50 4.56 -10.51
N ALA A 162 -29.38 4.68 -11.82
CA ALA A 162 -28.09 4.82 -12.49
C ALA A 162 -27.30 6.07 -12.00
N ILE A 163 -28.01 7.21 -11.83
CA ILE A 163 -27.41 8.44 -11.29
C ILE A 163 -26.96 8.23 -9.84
N ALA A 164 -27.73 7.54 -9.02
CA ALA A 164 -27.34 7.21 -7.65
C ALA A 164 -26.05 6.37 -7.63
N GLY A 165 -26.00 5.29 -8.42
CA GLY A 165 -24.80 4.46 -8.53
C GLY A 165 -23.57 5.22 -9.04
N GLN A 166 -23.74 6.18 -9.96
CA GLN A 166 -22.64 7.03 -10.41
C GLN A 166 -22.12 7.97 -9.32
N LYS A 167 -23.02 8.52 -8.48
CA LYS A 167 -22.65 9.34 -7.32
C LYS A 167 -21.90 8.53 -6.28
N ASP A 168 -22.32 7.30 -6.01
CA ASP A 168 -21.65 6.39 -5.10
C ASP A 168 -20.23 6.04 -5.62
N ASN A 169 -20.11 5.79 -6.91
CA ASN A 169 -18.79 5.58 -7.55
C ASN A 169 -17.88 6.81 -7.39
N ALA A 170 -18.41 8.03 -7.56
CA ALA A 170 -17.65 9.26 -7.34
C ALA A 170 -17.18 9.38 -5.89
N ALA A 171 -18.04 9.06 -4.93
CA ALA A 171 -17.69 9.07 -3.50
C ALA A 171 -16.58 8.04 -3.19
N GLN A 172 -16.71 6.81 -3.68
CA GLN A 172 -15.71 5.76 -3.51
C GLN A 172 -14.37 6.14 -4.15
N LYS A 173 -14.38 6.72 -5.36
CA LYS A 173 -13.16 7.23 -6.01
C LYS A 173 -12.51 8.35 -5.21
N THR A 174 -13.31 9.26 -4.67
CA THR A 174 -12.80 10.34 -3.80
C THR A 174 -12.11 9.77 -2.58
N GLN A 175 -12.75 8.86 -1.86
CA GLN A 175 -12.19 8.21 -0.68
C GLN A 175 -10.92 7.41 -1.01
N PHE A 176 -10.90 6.72 -2.15
CA PHE A 176 -9.71 6.01 -2.61
C PHE A 176 -8.51 6.96 -2.76
N TYR A 177 -8.67 8.07 -3.48
CA TYR A 177 -7.61 9.05 -3.65
C TYR A 177 -7.22 9.75 -2.34
N ASP A 178 -8.17 9.99 -1.43
CA ASP A 178 -7.88 10.57 -0.12
C ASP A 178 -7.02 9.62 0.73
N ASN A 179 -7.30 8.32 0.72
CA ASN A 179 -6.50 7.31 1.38
C ASN A 179 -5.10 7.18 0.76
N GLU A 180 -5.00 7.20 -0.59
CA GLU A 180 -3.70 7.23 -1.27
C GLU A 180 -2.90 8.47 -0.90
N LEU A 181 -3.52 9.65 -0.86
CA LEU A 181 -2.86 10.91 -0.51
C LEU A 181 -2.33 10.89 0.93
N ALA A 182 -3.11 10.39 1.87
CA ALA A 182 -2.68 10.23 3.26
C ALA A 182 -1.42 9.36 3.34
N ARG A 183 -1.40 8.22 2.63
CA ARG A 183 -0.23 7.35 2.57
C ARG A 183 0.95 8.02 1.88
N LEU A 184 0.74 8.66 0.74
CA LEU A 184 1.77 9.35 -0.05
C LEU A 184 2.40 10.50 0.74
N THR A 185 1.65 11.23 1.54
CA THR A 185 2.17 12.33 2.37
C THR A 185 3.28 11.83 3.30
N VAL A 186 3.08 10.65 3.91
CA VAL A 186 4.11 10.01 4.75
C VAL A 186 5.29 9.54 3.90
N LEU A 187 5.01 8.91 2.75
CA LEU A 187 6.05 8.35 1.89
C LEU A 187 6.94 9.42 1.24
N TRP A 188 6.40 10.57 0.88
CA TRP A 188 7.19 11.68 0.32
C TRP A 188 8.13 12.31 1.37
N GLN A 189 7.77 12.27 2.65
CA GLN A 189 8.59 12.81 3.74
C GLN A 189 9.66 11.82 4.21
N GLN A 190 9.31 10.54 4.31
CA GLN A 190 10.13 9.52 4.98
C GLN A 190 10.71 8.48 4.02
N GLY A 191 10.27 8.48 2.76
CA GLY A 191 10.57 7.41 1.81
C GLY A 191 9.84 6.11 2.15
N PRO A 192 10.08 5.02 1.41
CA PRO A 192 9.53 3.70 1.72
C PRO A 192 10.24 3.13 2.96
N GLY A 193 9.90 3.65 4.13
CA GLY A 193 10.62 3.54 5.39
C GLY A 193 10.59 2.17 6.09
N ARG A 194 10.21 1.09 5.41
CA ARG A 194 10.17 -0.26 6.00
C ARG A 194 11.40 -1.05 5.61
N SER A 195 12.32 -1.22 6.56
CA SER A 195 13.37 -2.23 6.44
C SER A 195 12.77 -3.59 6.83
N CYS A 196 12.50 -4.43 5.84
CA CYS A 196 12.01 -5.79 6.07
C CYS A 196 13.21 -6.70 6.39
N VAL A 197 13.32 -7.12 7.63
CA VAL A 197 14.38 -8.03 8.06
C VAL A 197 13.97 -9.47 7.78
N GLN A 198 14.75 -10.15 6.95
CA GLN A 198 14.52 -11.58 6.67
C GLN A 198 14.84 -12.40 7.92
N PRO A 199 13.91 -13.23 8.41
CA PRO A 199 14.18 -14.10 9.55
C PRO A 199 15.25 -15.14 9.19
N ARG A 200 16.12 -15.43 10.16
CA ARG A 200 17.12 -16.50 10.01
C ARG A 200 16.39 -17.83 10.10
N ILE A 201 16.47 -18.63 9.04
CA ILE A 201 16.00 -20.01 9.04
C ILE A 201 17.07 -20.83 9.77
N VAL A 202 16.73 -21.34 10.94
CA VAL A 202 17.59 -22.32 11.63
C VAL A 202 17.37 -23.66 10.91
N LYS A 203 18.36 -24.09 10.11
CA LYS A 203 18.35 -25.43 9.52
C LYS A 203 18.46 -26.43 10.66
N GLN A 204 17.53 -27.36 10.73
CA GLN A 204 17.63 -28.51 11.61
C GLN A 204 18.90 -29.26 11.24
N GLN A 205 19.78 -29.50 12.23
CA GLN A 205 20.90 -30.40 12.05
C GLN A 205 20.28 -31.80 11.86
N GLU A 206 20.44 -32.33 10.65
CA GLU A 206 20.10 -33.73 10.36
C GLU A 206 20.86 -34.61 11.35
N PRO A 207 20.21 -35.52 12.05
CA PRO A 207 20.90 -36.41 12.99
C PRO A 207 21.96 -37.17 12.22
N ALA A 208 23.22 -37.08 12.66
CA ALA A 208 24.33 -37.87 12.10
C ALA A 208 23.93 -39.34 12.12
N ARG A 209 23.87 -39.96 10.95
CA ARG A 209 23.65 -41.39 10.78
C ARG A 209 24.86 -42.18 11.28
#